data_7fc90a1cf9482901186112832d9e8041
#
_entry.id   7fc90a1cf9482901186112832d9e8041
#
_cell.length_a   1.000
_cell.length_b   1.000
_cell.length_c   1.000
_cell.angle_alpha   90.00
_cell.angle_beta   90.00
_cell.angle_gamma   90.00
#
_symmetry.space_group_name_H-M   'P 1'
#
loop_
_entity.id
_entity.type
_entity.pdbx_description
1 polymer ?
#
loop_
_entity_poly.entity_id
_entity_poly.type
_entity_poly.pdbx_seq_one_letter_code
_entity_poly.pdbx_strand_id
1 'polypeptide(L)'
;MCGIAGVIGEAEGARALIDAIAHRGPNGIRVEESKRYSLAHARLSIIDLEGGWQPLHAAGSTVIGNGEIYNYIELGEEFQLKNKLATGSDFEPLLHVYAQEGEAAFDRLRGMYAFCLIGCDGRTWLVRDPFGIKPLYVCARNGAVAFASEPRSFGKARVAPAISSQVAALHYTLENETAWPGVIRLEPGEIIEIVSGEVNHHRIRAWDSDAIIPAAGSSPLDLLDGILEDSVRVHQRSDVPYGLFLSGGIDSTVIATMMARLNERPVVAYTCGFDAEGVRDERAQAERVARALNLDWNNVSFGEEDFWSIVPRVAWAMDDPVADYACLPTYKLAQEAKKRLTVVLTGEGGDELFGGYSRYRRAQRPTWLGGRVAEPQTDEILGSTAINKWREASRLEREPSGWHDAAVEKIASQKARGPTLTTLQQAQAADIATWLPSDLLLKLDRCLMAHGLEGRTPFLDSEVAAFAFHLPDNLKTRGKFGKYILRAWLEQNCPAAEPWAKKKGFTVPVASWIAPRAADLARTLPQVEAVRAAAPAATIRTIFTDEAHVALRYPMLFLGVWGRIHVDGLTPEAALKSLIS
;
A
#
# COMPACT_ATOMS: atom_id res chain seq x y z
N MET A 1 10.58 -7.89 4.66
CA MET A 1 10.61 -7.14 3.38
C MET A 1 11.99 -6.63 3.06
N CYS A 2 12.33 -6.58 1.79
CA CYS A 2 13.67 -6.25 1.34
C CYS A 2 13.62 -5.06 0.37
N GLY A 3 14.77 -4.57 -0.03
CA GLY A 3 14.94 -3.78 -1.24
C GLY A 3 15.50 -4.66 -2.33
N ILE A 4 14.95 -4.61 -3.53
CA ILE A 4 15.54 -5.23 -4.71
C ILE A 4 15.85 -4.18 -5.76
N ALA A 5 16.93 -4.41 -6.49
CA ALA A 5 17.28 -3.64 -7.66
C ALA A 5 18.06 -4.51 -8.65
N GLY A 6 17.96 -4.21 -9.92
CA GLY A 6 18.74 -4.93 -10.94
C GLY A 6 18.77 -4.22 -12.29
N VAL A 7 19.70 -4.68 -13.11
CA VAL A 7 19.83 -4.29 -14.51
C VAL A 7 19.94 -5.56 -15.33
N ILE A 8 19.07 -5.71 -16.31
CA ILE A 8 19.05 -6.83 -17.26
C ILE A 8 19.56 -6.31 -18.61
N GLY A 9 20.52 -7.01 -19.22
CA GLY A 9 21.17 -6.61 -20.45
C GLY A 9 22.57 -6.01 -20.27
N GLU A 10 22.92 -5.61 -19.04
CA GLU A 10 24.23 -5.08 -18.68
C GLU A 10 24.81 -5.79 -17.45
N ALA A 11 26.14 -5.81 -17.35
CA ALA A 11 26.86 -6.50 -16.28
C ALA A 11 26.95 -5.71 -14.97
N GLU A 12 26.68 -4.42 -15.01
CA GLU A 12 26.89 -3.50 -13.88
C GLU A 12 25.65 -2.61 -13.64
N GLY A 13 25.61 -1.91 -12.51
CA GLY A 13 24.63 -0.86 -12.23
C GLY A 13 23.71 -1.13 -11.04
N ALA A 14 23.43 -2.38 -10.65
CA ALA A 14 22.53 -2.68 -9.53
C ALA A 14 23.05 -2.13 -8.20
N ARG A 15 24.36 -2.00 -8.00
CA ARG A 15 24.95 -1.44 -6.78
C ARG A 15 24.49 -0.01 -6.52
N ALA A 16 24.55 0.86 -7.52
CA ALA A 16 24.11 2.25 -7.38
C ALA A 16 22.60 2.37 -7.11
N LEU A 17 21.80 1.50 -7.75
CA LEU A 17 20.34 1.46 -7.55
C LEU A 17 19.98 1.05 -6.12
N ILE A 18 20.63 0.01 -5.58
CA ILE A 18 20.28 -0.53 -4.26
C ILE A 18 20.77 0.37 -3.12
N ASP A 19 21.90 1.07 -3.29
CA ASP A 19 22.44 1.98 -2.27
C ASP A 19 21.44 3.12 -1.97
N ALA A 20 20.68 3.59 -2.96
CA ALA A 20 19.65 4.60 -2.80
C ALA A 20 18.47 4.14 -1.92
N ILE A 21 18.26 2.83 -1.80
CA ILE A 21 17.18 2.20 -1.03
C ILE A 21 17.70 1.26 0.08
N ALA A 22 18.93 1.46 0.53
CA ALA A 22 19.56 0.64 1.57
C ALA A 22 18.79 0.59 2.90
N HIS A 23 17.99 1.63 3.20
CA HIS A 23 17.12 1.70 4.38
C HIS A 23 16.09 0.56 4.45
N ARG A 24 15.71 -0.03 3.30
CA ARG A 24 14.78 -1.16 3.24
C ARG A 24 15.37 -2.45 3.82
N GLY A 25 16.69 -2.58 3.83
CA GLY A 25 17.38 -3.81 4.22
C GLY A 25 18.49 -3.60 5.24
N PRO A 26 18.16 -3.38 6.54
CA PRO A 26 19.14 -3.07 7.57
C PRO A 26 20.11 -4.22 7.89
N ASN A 27 19.83 -5.44 7.44
CA ASN A 27 20.69 -6.62 7.68
C ASN A 27 21.85 -6.76 6.69
N GLY A 28 21.90 -5.93 5.65
CA GLY A 28 23.01 -5.86 4.70
C GLY A 28 22.60 -5.91 3.24
N ILE A 29 23.58 -5.71 2.37
CA ILE A 29 23.42 -5.69 0.92
C ILE A 29 24.29 -6.76 0.28
N ARG A 30 23.71 -7.53 -0.65
CA ARG A 30 24.42 -8.44 -1.54
C ARG A 30 24.23 -7.98 -2.98
N VAL A 31 25.29 -8.03 -3.78
CA VAL A 31 25.26 -7.74 -5.21
C VAL A 31 25.85 -8.93 -5.95
N GLU A 32 25.21 -9.31 -7.03
CA GLU A 32 25.70 -10.35 -7.94
C GLU A 32 25.73 -9.80 -9.37
N GLU A 33 26.84 -9.99 -10.03
CA GLU A 33 27.10 -9.50 -11.38
C GLU A 33 27.42 -10.67 -12.33
N SER A 34 26.84 -10.64 -13.50
CA SER A 34 27.09 -11.57 -14.59
C SER A 34 27.23 -10.83 -15.92
N LYS A 35 27.53 -11.54 -17.00
CA LYS A 35 27.60 -10.91 -18.33
C LYS A 35 26.24 -10.40 -18.85
N ARG A 36 25.13 -10.84 -18.26
CA ARG A 36 23.76 -10.57 -18.74
C ARG A 36 22.92 -9.78 -17.77
N TYR A 37 23.32 -9.70 -16.52
CA TYR A 37 22.58 -9.00 -15.46
C TYR A 37 23.48 -8.55 -14.32
N SER A 38 23.04 -7.54 -13.63
CA SER A 38 23.50 -7.15 -12.31
C SER A 38 22.28 -7.10 -11.38
N LEU A 39 22.32 -7.86 -10.27
CA LEU A 39 21.21 -7.96 -9.29
C LEU A 39 21.70 -7.55 -7.91
N ALA A 40 20.89 -6.83 -7.15
CA ALA A 40 21.23 -6.37 -5.82
C ALA A 40 20.05 -6.50 -4.84
N HIS A 41 20.33 -6.98 -3.63
CA HIS A 41 19.37 -7.24 -2.58
C HIS A 41 19.78 -6.56 -1.27
N ALA A 42 18.95 -5.66 -0.76
CA ALA A 42 19.06 -5.09 0.57
C ALA A 42 18.12 -5.87 1.50
N ARG A 43 18.68 -6.65 2.43
CA ARG A 43 17.95 -7.67 3.19
C ARG A 43 17.35 -7.12 4.48
N LEU A 44 16.06 -7.41 4.69
CA LEU A 44 15.43 -7.48 6.00
C LEU A 44 15.11 -8.95 6.28
N SER A 45 15.87 -9.57 7.18
CA SER A 45 15.74 -11.01 7.49
C SER A 45 14.48 -11.27 8.30
N ILE A 46 13.58 -12.11 7.77
CA ILE A 46 12.31 -12.49 8.39
C ILE A 46 12.16 -14.01 8.40
N ILE A 47 12.37 -14.67 7.26
CA ILE A 47 12.41 -16.14 7.14
C ILE A 47 13.83 -16.56 6.76
N ASP A 48 14.26 -17.69 7.32
CA ASP A 48 15.61 -18.25 7.14
C ASP A 48 16.71 -17.21 7.39
N LEU A 49 16.89 -16.83 8.64
CA LEU A 49 17.76 -15.71 9.04
C LEU A 49 19.20 -15.85 8.56
N GLU A 50 19.70 -17.08 8.41
CA GLU A 50 21.07 -17.37 7.98
C GLU A 50 21.17 -17.66 6.47
N GLY A 51 20.29 -18.52 5.93
CA GLY A 51 20.36 -19.06 4.56
C GLY A 51 19.63 -18.24 3.49
N GLY A 52 18.59 -17.49 3.84
CA GLY A 52 17.69 -16.80 2.89
C GLY A 52 18.27 -15.56 2.19
N TRP A 53 19.57 -15.52 1.91
CA TRP A 53 20.21 -14.46 1.14
C TRP A 53 19.94 -14.60 -0.35
N GLN A 54 19.53 -13.50 -0.97
CA GLN A 54 19.27 -13.43 -2.41
C GLN A 54 20.40 -12.69 -3.14
N PRO A 55 20.60 -12.96 -4.46
CA PRO A 55 19.81 -13.86 -5.32
C PRO A 55 19.86 -15.32 -4.90
N LEU A 56 18.74 -16.05 -5.10
CA LEU A 56 18.67 -17.50 -4.91
C LEU A 56 18.81 -18.21 -6.26
N HIS A 57 19.50 -19.35 -6.23
CA HIS A 57 19.73 -20.18 -7.41
C HIS A 57 19.26 -21.61 -7.15
N ALA A 58 18.33 -22.10 -7.93
CA ALA A 58 17.87 -23.48 -7.90
C ALA A 58 17.27 -23.89 -9.25
N ALA A 59 17.31 -25.16 -9.58
CA ALA A 59 16.74 -25.75 -10.79
C ALA A 59 17.08 -25.00 -12.10
N GLY A 60 18.30 -24.43 -12.18
CA GLY A 60 18.75 -23.67 -13.37
C GLY A 60 18.20 -22.26 -13.48
N SER A 61 17.44 -21.79 -12.50
CA SER A 61 16.84 -20.46 -12.45
C SER A 61 17.41 -19.62 -11.33
N THR A 62 17.23 -18.28 -11.43
CA THR A 62 17.68 -17.30 -10.43
C THR A 62 16.51 -16.39 -10.07
N VAL A 63 16.30 -16.10 -8.78
CA VAL A 63 15.29 -15.15 -8.31
C VAL A 63 15.86 -14.13 -7.33
N ILE A 64 15.36 -12.91 -7.43
CA ILE A 64 15.53 -11.85 -6.46
C ILE A 64 14.16 -11.23 -6.20
N GLY A 65 13.72 -11.17 -4.93
CA GLY A 65 12.37 -10.75 -4.57
C GLY A 65 12.29 -9.93 -3.29
N ASN A 66 11.28 -9.08 -3.25
CA ASN A 66 10.82 -8.32 -2.10
C ASN A 66 9.41 -8.77 -1.75
N GLY A 67 9.20 -9.32 -0.58
CA GLY A 67 7.88 -9.78 -0.13
C GLY A 67 7.94 -11.09 0.64
N GLU A 68 6.84 -11.83 0.57
CA GLU A 68 6.63 -13.12 1.22
C GLU A 68 5.71 -13.99 0.38
N ILE A 69 6.14 -15.19 0.03
CA ILE A 69 5.31 -16.22 -0.62
C ILE A 69 4.73 -17.09 0.49
N TYR A 70 3.50 -16.80 0.92
CA TYR A 70 2.91 -17.44 2.09
C TYR A 70 2.72 -18.96 1.95
N ASN A 71 2.44 -19.45 0.75
CA ASN A 71 2.22 -20.88 0.50
C ASN A 71 3.50 -21.64 0.10
N TYR A 72 4.69 -21.16 0.48
CA TYR A 72 5.95 -21.82 0.15
C TYR A 72 6.08 -23.24 0.73
N ILE A 73 5.47 -23.50 1.89
CA ILE A 73 5.44 -24.81 2.53
C ILE A 73 4.59 -25.78 1.69
N GLU A 74 3.37 -25.36 1.35
CA GLU A 74 2.41 -26.13 0.57
C GLU A 74 2.95 -26.42 -0.83
N LEU A 75 3.60 -25.45 -1.49
CA LEU A 75 4.31 -25.67 -2.73
C LEU A 75 5.46 -26.69 -2.57
N GLY A 76 6.20 -26.59 -1.49
CA GLY A 76 7.26 -27.55 -1.15
C GLY A 76 6.74 -29.00 -1.00
N GLU A 77 5.55 -29.17 -0.42
CA GLU A 77 4.89 -30.47 -0.27
C GLU A 77 4.32 -30.98 -1.59
N GLU A 78 3.55 -30.15 -2.31
CA GLU A 78 2.91 -30.49 -3.59
C GLU A 78 3.93 -30.94 -4.64
N PHE A 79 5.05 -30.22 -4.75
CA PHE A 79 6.11 -30.51 -5.71
C PHE A 79 7.22 -31.43 -5.17
N GLN A 80 7.05 -31.99 -3.97
CA GLN A 80 7.97 -32.94 -3.33
C GLN A 80 9.41 -32.41 -3.24
N LEU A 81 9.55 -31.16 -2.76
CA LEU A 81 10.83 -30.45 -2.73
C LEU A 81 11.67 -30.69 -1.46
N LYS A 82 11.18 -31.41 -0.47
CA LYS A 82 11.82 -31.58 0.86
C LYS A 82 13.33 -31.85 0.84
N ASN A 83 13.81 -32.60 -0.17
CA ASN A 83 15.24 -32.95 -0.29
C ASN A 83 15.94 -32.17 -1.44
N LYS A 84 15.28 -31.18 -2.01
CA LYS A 84 15.79 -30.39 -3.13
C LYS A 84 16.08 -28.94 -2.74
N LEU A 85 15.44 -28.45 -1.68
CA LEU A 85 15.67 -27.11 -1.17
C LEU A 85 17.02 -27.01 -0.48
N ALA A 86 17.79 -25.98 -0.81
CA ALA A 86 19.09 -25.66 -0.22
C ALA A 86 18.95 -24.70 0.96
N THR A 87 17.85 -23.94 1.02
CA THR A 87 17.56 -22.92 2.02
C THR A 87 16.16 -23.11 2.62
N GLY A 88 15.85 -22.37 3.67
CA GLY A 88 14.50 -22.24 4.22
C GLY A 88 13.72 -21.06 3.63
N SER A 89 14.26 -20.38 2.61
CA SER A 89 13.63 -19.19 2.02
C SER A 89 12.30 -19.53 1.34
N ASP A 90 11.32 -18.68 1.56
CA ASP A 90 10.01 -18.74 0.92
C ASP A 90 10.04 -18.57 -0.62
N PHE A 91 11.09 -17.95 -1.16
CA PHE A 91 11.27 -17.78 -2.61
C PHE A 91 11.91 -18.98 -3.31
N GLU A 92 12.58 -19.88 -2.61
CA GLU A 92 13.28 -21.00 -3.26
C GLU A 92 12.33 -22.00 -3.93
N PRO A 93 11.17 -22.42 -3.33
CA PRO A 93 10.22 -23.31 -3.98
C PRO A 93 9.75 -22.83 -5.35
N LEU A 94 9.58 -21.50 -5.53
CA LEU A 94 9.20 -20.90 -6.80
C LEU A 94 10.13 -21.33 -7.95
N LEU A 95 11.44 -21.40 -7.73
CA LEU A 95 12.40 -21.78 -8.77
C LEU A 95 12.18 -23.23 -9.26
N HIS A 96 11.84 -24.11 -8.36
CA HIS A 96 11.55 -25.51 -8.69
C HIS A 96 10.20 -25.67 -9.40
N VAL A 97 9.18 -24.91 -8.98
CA VAL A 97 7.86 -24.88 -9.63
C VAL A 97 7.98 -24.30 -11.02
N TYR A 98 8.73 -23.20 -11.18
CA TYR A 98 8.98 -22.58 -12.49
C TYR A 98 9.70 -23.55 -13.46
N ALA A 99 10.66 -24.31 -12.98
CA ALA A 99 11.36 -25.31 -13.81
C ALA A 99 10.44 -26.42 -14.33
N GLN A 100 9.29 -26.67 -13.67
CA GLN A 100 8.32 -27.69 -14.07
C GLN A 100 7.15 -27.11 -14.89
N GLU A 101 6.63 -25.95 -14.51
CA GLU A 101 5.41 -25.37 -15.07
C GLU A 101 5.65 -24.09 -15.89
N GLY A 102 6.90 -23.59 -15.92
CA GLY A 102 7.22 -22.32 -16.57
C GLY A 102 6.43 -21.17 -15.96
N GLU A 103 5.90 -20.28 -16.79
CA GLU A 103 5.14 -19.11 -16.37
C GLU A 103 3.91 -19.42 -15.51
N ALA A 104 3.28 -20.58 -15.68
CA ALA A 104 2.11 -20.98 -14.88
C ALA A 104 2.42 -21.08 -13.38
N ALA A 105 3.70 -21.20 -13.00
CA ALA A 105 4.16 -21.12 -11.61
C ALA A 105 3.72 -19.84 -10.91
N PHE A 106 3.61 -18.72 -11.63
CA PHE A 106 3.21 -17.43 -11.04
C PHE A 106 1.75 -17.42 -10.58
N ASP A 107 0.87 -18.24 -11.19
CA ASP A 107 -0.53 -18.37 -10.80
C ASP A 107 -0.71 -19.21 -9.52
N ARG A 108 0.30 -20.01 -9.17
CA ARG A 108 0.32 -20.81 -7.93
C ARG A 108 0.62 -20.00 -6.68
N LEU A 109 1.18 -18.79 -6.83
CA LEU A 109 1.68 -18.04 -5.69
C LEU A 109 0.55 -17.42 -4.87
N ARG A 110 0.60 -17.61 -3.56
CA ARG A 110 -0.21 -16.90 -2.57
C ARG A 110 0.73 -16.07 -1.71
N GLY A 111 0.57 -14.74 -1.71
CA GLY A 111 1.48 -13.87 -0.97
C GLY A 111 1.45 -12.42 -1.44
N MET A 112 2.39 -11.67 -0.90
CA MET A 112 2.69 -10.29 -1.26
C MET A 112 4.12 -10.24 -1.82
N TYR A 113 4.30 -9.87 -3.05
CA TYR A 113 5.61 -9.98 -3.70
C TYR A 113 5.83 -9.02 -4.86
N ALA A 114 7.09 -8.68 -5.05
CA ALA A 114 7.62 -8.14 -6.30
C ALA A 114 8.98 -8.80 -6.55
N PHE A 115 9.19 -9.41 -7.70
CA PHE A 115 10.43 -10.13 -7.97
C PHE A 115 10.88 -10.06 -9.43
N CYS A 116 12.18 -10.30 -9.63
CA CYS A 116 12.78 -10.64 -10.91
C CYS A 116 13.15 -12.11 -10.89
N LEU A 117 12.72 -12.86 -11.93
CA LEU A 117 13.09 -14.26 -12.14
C LEU A 117 13.77 -14.43 -13.48
N ILE A 118 14.98 -15.01 -13.49
CA ILE A 118 15.71 -15.42 -14.69
C ILE A 118 15.56 -16.94 -14.78
N GLY A 119 14.78 -17.38 -15.75
CA GLY A 119 14.36 -18.77 -15.90
C GLY A 119 15.43 -19.67 -16.50
N CYS A 120 15.35 -20.97 -16.19
CA CYS A 120 16.16 -22.04 -16.78
C CYS A 120 15.97 -22.16 -18.31
N ASP A 121 14.87 -21.63 -18.84
CA ASP A 121 14.52 -21.52 -20.27
C ASP A 121 15.13 -20.27 -20.94
N GLY A 122 15.84 -19.44 -20.15
CA GLY A 122 16.47 -18.20 -20.61
C GLY A 122 15.57 -16.98 -20.67
N ARG A 123 14.30 -17.09 -20.28
CA ARG A 123 13.34 -15.97 -20.18
C ARG A 123 13.60 -15.21 -18.89
N THR A 124 13.32 -13.91 -18.90
CA THR A 124 13.46 -13.04 -17.73
C THR A 124 12.15 -12.32 -17.45
N TRP A 125 11.70 -12.40 -16.20
CA TRP A 125 10.40 -11.93 -15.75
C TRP A 125 10.53 -10.89 -14.65
N LEU A 126 9.67 -9.87 -14.69
CA LEU A 126 9.33 -9.05 -13.54
C LEU A 126 7.87 -9.28 -13.20
N VAL A 127 7.61 -9.58 -11.93
CA VAL A 127 6.28 -9.98 -11.46
C VAL A 127 5.90 -9.19 -10.22
N ARG A 128 4.67 -8.67 -10.19
CA ARG A 128 4.10 -7.97 -9.05
C ARG A 128 2.84 -8.69 -8.56
N ASP A 129 2.61 -8.73 -7.25
CA ASP A 129 1.45 -9.39 -6.64
C ASP A 129 0.11 -8.79 -7.10
N PRO A 130 -1.00 -9.56 -7.04
CA PRO A 130 -2.29 -9.18 -7.60
C PRO A 130 -2.92 -7.91 -7.04
N PHE A 131 -2.57 -7.51 -5.81
CA PHE A 131 -3.03 -6.26 -5.19
C PHE A 131 -2.02 -5.12 -5.29
N GLY A 132 -0.79 -5.40 -5.74
CA GLY A 132 0.31 -4.45 -5.75
C GLY A 132 0.77 -4.04 -4.35
N ILE A 133 0.72 -4.97 -3.38
CA ILE A 133 1.17 -4.75 -1.99
C ILE A 133 2.65 -4.38 -1.98
N LYS A 134 3.46 -5.07 -2.80
CA LYS A 134 4.87 -4.74 -2.96
C LYS A 134 5.10 -3.88 -4.20
N PRO A 135 5.79 -2.74 -4.06
CA PRO A 135 6.08 -1.86 -5.18
C PRO A 135 7.20 -2.40 -6.08
N LEU A 136 7.08 -2.16 -7.39
CA LEU A 136 8.13 -2.43 -8.36
C LEU A 136 8.10 -1.35 -9.45
N TYR A 137 9.28 -0.80 -9.76
CA TYR A 137 9.48 0.24 -10.76
C TYR A 137 10.47 -0.24 -11.81
N VAL A 138 10.23 0.15 -13.06
CA VAL A 138 11.06 -0.26 -14.20
C VAL A 138 11.42 0.93 -15.08
N CYS A 139 12.62 0.89 -15.65
CA CYS A 139 13.13 1.87 -16.59
C CYS A 139 13.87 1.15 -17.71
N ALA A 140 13.33 1.19 -18.92
CA ALA A 140 13.98 0.64 -20.12
C ALA A 140 14.75 1.75 -20.84
N ARG A 141 16.07 1.56 -21.03
CA ARG A 141 16.93 2.52 -21.74
C ARG A 141 18.10 1.80 -22.42
N ASN A 142 18.44 2.24 -23.63
CA ASN A 142 19.65 1.83 -24.34
C ASN A 142 19.84 0.30 -24.50
N GLY A 143 18.74 -0.46 -24.61
CA GLY A 143 18.80 -1.92 -24.74
C GLY A 143 19.01 -2.67 -23.41
N ALA A 144 18.85 -1.98 -22.28
CA ALA A 144 18.86 -2.57 -20.95
C ALA A 144 17.57 -2.19 -20.18
N VAL A 145 17.15 -3.07 -19.25
CA VAL A 145 16.01 -2.83 -18.37
C VAL A 145 16.52 -2.81 -16.94
N ALA A 146 16.40 -1.65 -16.29
CA ALA A 146 16.66 -1.50 -14.86
C ALA A 146 15.34 -1.57 -14.07
N PHE A 147 15.37 -2.18 -12.88
CA PHE A 147 14.23 -2.25 -11.97
C PHE A 147 14.66 -1.99 -10.53
N ALA A 148 13.72 -1.49 -9.71
CA ALA A 148 13.96 -1.28 -8.28
C ALA A 148 12.65 -1.23 -7.49
N SER A 149 12.74 -1.44 -6.16
CA SER A 149 11.60 -1.33 -5.23
C SER A 149 11.13 0.11 -5.02
N GLU A 150 11.95 1.13 -5.32
CA GLU A 150 11.62 2.54 -5.16
C GLU A 150 12.15 3.38 -6.32
N PRO A 151 11.40 4.41 -6.79
CA PRO A 151 11.80 5.19 -7.95
C PRO A 151 13.04 6.08 -7.70
N ARG A 152 13.36 6.42 -6.44
CA ARG A 152 14.59 7.16 -6.09
C ARG A 152 15.87 6.45 -6.50
N SER A 153 15.84 5.13 -6.70
CA SER A 153 16.96 4.34 -7.24
C SER A 153 17.44 4.86 -8.59
N PHE A 154 16.56 5.48 -9.37
CA PHE A 154 16.87 5.99 -10.71
C PHE A 154 17.38 7.44 -10.76
N GLY A 155 17.79 7.97 -9.60
CA GLY A 155 18.35 9.32 -9.49
C GLY A 155 17.36 10.36 -8.98
N LYS A 156 17.35 11.56 -9.58
CA LYS A 156 16.51 12.69 -9.12
C LYS A 156 15.17 12.73 -9.83
N ALA A 157 14.13 13.06 -9.10
CA ALA A 157 12.83 13.41 -9.64
C ALA A 157 12.90 14.70 -10.48
N ARG A 158 11.93 14.85 -11.38
CA ARG A 158 11.65 16.11 -12.08
C ARG A 158 10.23 16.55 -11.81
N VAL A 159 10.01 17.85 -11.90
CA VAL A 159 8.66 18.38 -11.77
C VAL A 159 7.82 17.89 -12.96
N ALA A 160 6.72 17.22 -12.64
CA ALA A 160 5.72 16.74 -13.57
C ALA A 160 4.37 17.36 -13.20
N PRO A 161 3.82 18.30 -14.01
CA PRO A 161 2.57 19.01 -13.67
C PRO A 161 1.39 18.08 -13.40
N ALA A 162 1.25 17.00 -14.17
CA ALA A 162 0.19 16.00 -13.96
C ALA A 162 0.29 15.36 -12.56
N ILE A 163 1.48 14.92 -12.15
CA ILE A 163 1.74 14.33 -10.83
C ILE A 163 1.47 15.34 -9.71
N SER A 164 1.98 16.58 -9.84
CA SER A 164 1.75 17.63 -8.86
C SER A 164 0.25 17.93 -8.67
N SER A 165 -0.50 17.95 -9.76
CA SER A 165 -1.95 18.19 -9.76
C SER A 165 -2.72 17.01 -9.14
N GLN A 166 -2.35 15.77 -9.46
CA GLN A 166 -2.95 14.57 -8.86
C GLN A 166 -2.72 14.54 -7.34
N VAL A 167 -1.48 14.77 -6.88
CA VAL A 167 -1.16 14.81 -5.45
C VAL A 167 -1.94 15.89 -4.73
N ALA A 168 -2.09 17.07 -5.32
CA ALA A 168 -2.86 18.16 -4.74
C ALA A 168 -4.36 17.86 -4.66
N ALA A 169 -4.91 17.16 -5.65
CA ALA A 169 -6.34 16.87 -5.77
C ALA A 169 -6.77 15.54 -5.14
N LEU A 170 -5.99 14.48 -5.36
CA LEU A 170 -6.28 13.11 -4.94
C LEU A 170 -5.52 12.70 -3.68
N HIS A 171 -4.41 13.35 -3.37
CA HIS A 171 -3.38 13.00 -2.40
C HIS A 171 -2.44 11.86 -2.82
N TYR A 172 -2.60 11.31 -4.01
CA TYR A 172 -1.77 10.24 -4.57
C TYR A 172 -1.73 10.32 -6.11
N THR A 173 -0.94 9.47 -6.76
CA THR A 173 -0.84 9.38 -8.22
C THR A 173 -1.59 8.17 -8.74
N LEU A 174 -2.35 8.34 -9.84
CA LEU A 174 -3.14 7.27 -10.48
C LEU A 174 -2.41 6.57 -11.60
N GLU A 175 -1.59 7.32 -12.33
CA GLU A 175 -0.89 6.83 -13.50
C GLU A 175 0.32 5.99 -13.09
N ASN A 176 0.80 5.17 -14.01
CA ASN A 176 1.99 4.36 -13.81
C ASN A 176 3.26 5.17 -13.96
N GLU A 177 3.18 6.29 -14.65
CA GLU A 177 4.28 7.24 -14.80
C GLU A 177 4.62 7.88 -13.45
N THR A 178 5.92 8.05 -13.23
CA THR A 178 6.44 8.63 -12.00
C THR A 178 7.10 10.00 -12.24
N ALA A 179 7.45 10.70 -11.18
CA ALA A 179 8.24 11.92 -11.27
C ALA A 179 9.70 11.67 -11.74
N TRP A 180 10.12 10.43 -11.87
CA TRP A 180 11.44 10.04 -12.43
C TRP A 180 11.31 9.77 -13.92
N PRO A 181 11.99 10.53 -14.78
CA PRO A 181 11.81 10.43 -16.23
C PRO A 181 12.08 9.03 -16.78
N GLY A 182 11.08 8.45 -17.45
CA GLY A 182 11.14 7.11 -18.05
C GLY A 182 11.04 5.96 -17.06
N VAL A 183 10.74 6.25 -15.79
CA VAL A 183 10.47 5.23 -14.77
C VAL A 183 8.96 5.04 -14.63
N ILE A 184 8.50 3.82 -14.82
CA ILE A 184 7.10 3.41 -14.67
C ILE A 184 6.93 2.48 -13.47
N ARG A 185 5.83 2.64 -12.76
CA ARG A 185 5.36 1.72 -11.71
C ARG A 185 4.60 0.57 -12.36
N LEU A 186 4.95 -0.68 -12.07
CA LEU A 186 4.17 -1.82 -12.52
C LEU A 186 2.76 -1.79 -11.93
N GLU A 187 1.78 -2.21 -12.72
CA GLU A 187 0.39 -2.38 -12.26
C GLU A 187 0.28 -3.52 -11.24
N PRO A 188 -0.75 -3.50 -10.36
CA PRO A 188 -1.10 -4.67 -9.55
C PRO A 188 -1.32 -5.91 -10.41
N GLY A 189 -0.68 -7.02 -10.04
CA GLY A 189 -0.77 -8.29 -10.78
C GLY A 189 -0.01 -8.33 -12.10
N GLU A 190 0.72 -7.28 -12.47
CA GLU A 190 1.43 -7.22 -13.75
C GLU A 190 2.60 -8.19 -13.79
N ILE A 191 2.66 -8.94 -14.88
CA ILE A 191 3.72 -9.87 -15.24
C ILE A 191 4.28 -9.40 -16.58
N ILE A 192 5.55 -9.03 -16.59
CA ILE A 192 6.24 -8.60 -17.80
C ILE A 192 7.43 -9.49 -18.10
N GLU A 193 7.66 -9.74 -19.38
CA GLU A 193 8.84 -10.41 -19.89
C GLU A 193 9.85 -9.37 -20.40
N ILE A 194 11.12 -9.57 -20.10
CA ILE A 194 12.20 -8.77 -20.67
C ILE A 194 12.79 -9.54 -21.84
N VAL A 195 12.63 -8.99 -23.05
CA VAL A 195 13.09 -9.58 -24.29
C VAL A 195 14.06 -8.62 -24.98
N SER A 196 15.29 -9.07 -25.19
CA SER A 196 16.32 -8.28 -25.91
C SER A 196 16.56 -6.87 -25.35
N GLY A 197 16.42 -6.70 -24.02
CA GLY A 197 16.61 -5.40 -23.36
C GLY A 197 15.40 -4.46 -23.46
N GLU A 198 14.24 -4.98 -23.83
CA GLU A 198 12.97 -4.26 -23.88
C GLU A 198 11.93 -4.92 -22.97
N VAL A 199 11.02 -4.11 -22.47
CA VAL A 199 9.87 -4.56 -21.67
C VAL A 199 8.76 -4.99 -22.61
N ASN A 200 8.35 -6.24 -22.50
CA ASN A 200 7.19 -6.79 -23.19
C ASN A 200 6.07 -7.06 -22.19
N HIS A 201 5.03 -6.25 -22.22
CA HIS A 201 3.85 -6.44 -21.35
C HIS A 201 3.17 -7.75 -21.72
N HIS A 202 3.11 -8.66 -20.75
CA HIS A 202 2.63 -10.01 -20.99
C HIS A 202 1.18 -10.18 -20.54
N ARG A 203 0.91 -10.04 -19.25
CA ARG A 203 -0.45 -10.17 -18.71
C ARG A 203 -0.59 -9.55 -17.32
N ILE A 204 -1.83 -9.40 -16.89
CA ILE A 204 -2.19 -9.05 -15.51
C ILE A 204 -2.86 -10.27 -14.87
N ARG A 205 -2.34 -10.72 -13.73
CA ARG A 205 -2.99 -11.70 -12.87
C ARG A 205 -4.05 -10.99 -12.03
N ALA A 206 -5.31 -11.36 -12.25
CA ALA A 206 -6.41 -10.77 -11.50
C ALA A 206 -6.44 -11.27 -10.05
N TRP A 207 -6.83 -10.41 -9.13
CA TRP A 207 -7.00 -10.73 -7.71
C TRP A 207 -8.34 -11.44 -7.41
N ASP A 208 -9.29 -11.41 -8.34
CA ASP A 208 -10.66 -11.92 -8.25
C ASP A 208 -10.94 -13.12 -9.16
N SER A 209 -9.89 -13.85 -9.59
CA SER A 209 -10.00 -14.91 -10.58
C SER A 209 -10.84 -16.12 -10.14
N ASP A 210 -10.85 -16.44 -8.84
CA ASP A 210 -11.47 -17.65 -8.31
C ASP A 210 -12.50 -17.32 -7.22
N ALA A 211 -13.79 -17.40 -7.55
CA ALA A 211 -14.86 -17.12 -6.61
C ALA A 211 -15.03 -18.25 -5.57
N ILE A 212 -14.88 -17.95 -4.29
CA ILE A 212 -15.28 -18.84 -3.19
C ILE A 212 -16.72 -18.50 -2.81
N ILE A 213 -17.68 -19.32 -3.27
CA ILE A 213 -19.10 -19.13 -3.02
C ILE A 213 -19.55 -20.11 -1.94
N PRO A 214 -20.23 -19.64 -0.87
CA PRO A 214 -20.79 -20.55 0.14
C PRO A 214 -21.70 -21.59 -0.49
N ALA A 215 -21.49 -22.86 -0.19
CA ALA A 215 -22.36 -23.93 -0.62
C ALA A 215 -23.80 -23.73 -0.08
N ALA A 216 -24.80 -24.21 -0.80
CA ALA A 216 -26.19 -24.10 -0.35
C ALA A 216 -26.36 -24.76 1.03
N GLY A 217 -26.80 -23.96 2.02
CA GLY A 217 -26.99 -24.40 3.40
C GLY A 217 -25.77 -24.23 4.33
N SER A 218 -24.59 -23.82 3.82
CA SER A 218 -23.46 -23.45 4.69
C SER A 218 -23.64 -22.05 5.28
N SER A 219 -23.15 -21.84 6.52
CA SER A 219 -23.13 -20.53 7.14
C SER A 219 -22.02 -19.66 6.53
N PRO A 220 -22.32 -18.47 5.97
CA PRO A 220 -21.28 -17.57 5.51
C PRO A 220 -20.35 -17.11 6.64
N LEU A 221 -20.80 -17.10 7.89
CA LEU A 221 -19.98 -16.74 9.06
C LEU A 221 -18.95 -17.82 9.40
N ASP A 222 -19.34 -19.11 9.30
CA ASP A 222 -18.43 -20.22 9.58
C ASP A 222 -17.35 -20.31 8.48
N LEU A 223 -17.75 -20.09 7.22
CA LEU A 223 -16.80 -20.03 6.11
C LEU A 223 -15.84 -18.86 6.26
N LEU A 224 -16.35 -17.67 6.63
CA LEU A 224 -15.52 -16.50 6.93
C LEU A 224 -14.52 -16.80 8.05
N ASP A 225 -14.97 -17.44 9.13
CA ASP A 225 -14.12 -17.79 10.28
C ASP A 225 -12.93 -18.64 9.85
N GLY A 226 -13.17 -19.70 9.07
CA GLY A 226 -12.11 -20.59 8.58
C GLY A 226 -11.14 -19.89 7.61
N ILE A 227 -11.66 -19.08 6.70
CA ILE A 227 -10.83 -18.33 5.73
C ILE A 227 -9.97 -17.29 6.45
N LEU A 228 -10.52 -16.56 7.43
CA LEU A 228 -9.76 -15.59 8.23
C LEU A 228 -8.70 -16.28 9.09
N GLU A 229 -9.04 -17.44 9.69
CA GLU A 229 -8.08 -18.20 10.48
C GLU A 229 -6.90 -18.66 9.65
N ASP A 230 -7.16 -19.22 8.47
CA ASP A 230 -6.11 -19.64 7.55
C ASP A 230 -5.26 -18.46 7.07
N SER A 231 -5.89 -17.39 6.61
CA SER A 231 -5.19 -16.18 6.19
C SER A 231 -4.28 -15.62 7.30
N VAL A 232 -4.82 -15.40 8.51
CA VAL A 232 -4.00 -14.86 9.61
C VAL A 232 -2.87 -15.81 9.99
N ARG A 233 -3.12 -17.13 9.94
CA ARG A 233 -2.10 -18.15 10.23
C ARG A 233 -0.92 -18.05 9.26
N VAL A 234 -1.15 -17.97 7.94
CA VAL A 234 -0.07 -17.87 6.97
C VAL A 234 0.65 -16.51 7.04
N HIS A 235 -0.07 -15.43 7.36
CA HIS A 235 0.52 -14.11 7.57
C HIS A 235 1.36 -13.99 8.86
N GLN A 236 1.29 -14.96 9.77
CA GLN A 236 2.14 -15.03 10.96
C GLN A 236 3.42 -15.88 10.74
N ARG A 237 3.61 -16.48 9.56
CA ARG A 237 4.86 -17.23 9.23
C ARG A 237 6.05 -16.27 9.30
N SER A 238 6.89 -16.45 10.33
CA SER A 238 8.02 -15.55 10.61
C SER A 238 8.96 -16.17 11.65
N ASP A 239 10.27 -16.06 11.42
CA ASP A 239 11.30 -16.46 12.37
C ASP A 239 11.67 -15.31 13.33
N VAL A 240 11.02 -14.14 13.18
CA VAL A 240 11.25 -12.93 13.98
C VAL A 240 9.97 -12.45 14.68
N PRO A 241 10.09 -11.61 15.72
CA PRO A 241 8.91 -11.12 16.44
C PRO A 241 7.95 -10.35 15.54
N TYR A 242 6.66 -10.66 15.68
CA TYR A 242 5.55 -10.00 14.99
C TYR A 242 4.49 -9.50 15.97
N GLY A 243 3.67 -8.55 15.51
CA GLY A 243 2.55 -7.97 16.25
C GLY A 243 1.52 -7.35 15.33
N LEU A 244 0.74 -6.37 15.82
CA LEU A 244 -0.27 -5.71 15.00
C LEU A 244 -0.41 -4.22 15.31
N PHE A 245 -0.96 -3.47 14.35
CA PHE A 245 -1.49 -2.12 14.58
C PHE A 245 -2.99 -2.22 14.88
N LEU A 246 -3.37 -1.77 16.07
CA LEU A 246 -4.74 -1.84 16.59
C LEU A 246 -5.35 -0.44 16.68
N SER A 247 -6.25 -0.09 15.78
CA SER A 247 -7.00 1.18 15.83
C SER A 247 -8.27 1.11 16.69
N GLY A 248 -8.69 -0.11 17.08
CA GLY A 248 -10.01 -0.34 17.68
C GLY A 248 -11.17 -0.31 16.68
N GLY A 249 -10.87 -0.11 15.39
CA GLY A 249 -11.82 -0.27 14.28
C GLY A 249 -12.15 -1.74 14.00
N ILE A 250 -13.18 -1.99 13.19
CA ILE A 250 -13.66 -3.35 12.87
C ILE A 250 -12.52 -4.22 12.33
N ASP A 251 -11.78 -3.74 11.32
CA ASP A 251 -10.78 -4.54 10.62
C ASP A 251 -9.62 -4.94 11.53
N SER A 252 -8.99 -3.97 12.17
CA SER A 252 -7.87 -4.24 13.08
C SER A 252 -8.30 -5.13 14.25
N THR A 253 -9.57 -5.03 14.70
CA THR A 253 -10.11 -5.87 15.76
C THR A 253 -10.36 -7.31 15.28
N VAL A 254 -10.81 -7.53 14.03
CA VAL A 254 -10.91 -8.87 13.45
C VAL A 254 -9.54 -9.56 13.42
N ILE A 255 -8.53 -8.87 12.92
CA ILE A 255 -7.16 -9.40 12.89
C ILE A 255 -6.64 -9.67 14.31
N ALA A 256 -6.84 -8.72 15.24
CA ALA A 256 -6.43 -8.88 16.63
C ALA A 256 -7.11 -10.09 17.31
N THR A 257 -8.40 -10.29 17.06
CA THR A 257 -9.17 -11.42 17.62
C THR A 257 -8.65 -12.74 17.10
N MET A 258 -8.37 -12.81 15.80
CA MET A 258 -7.84 -14.03 15.19
C MET A 258 -6.40 -14.31 15.64
N MET A 259 -5.55 -13.28 15.73
CA MET A 259 -4.19 -13.43 16.27
C MET A 259 -4.21 -13.89 17.73
N ALA A 260 -5.10 -13.34 18.57
CA ALA A 260 -5.22 -13.77 19.96
C ALA A 260 -5.67 -15.24 20.09
N ARG A 261 -6.52 -15.73 19.15
CA ARG A 261 -6.96 -17.13 19.07
C ARG A 261 -5.81 -18.07 18.69
N LEU A 262 -4.94 -17.63 17.78
CA LEU A 262 -3.89 -18.45 17.20
C LEU A 262 -2.58 -18.46 18.02
N ASN A 263 -2.43 -17.61 19.04
CA ASN A 263 -1.22 -17.47 19.81
C ASN A 263 -1.44 -17.76 21.29
N GLU A 264 -0.57 -18.57 21.89
CA GLU A 264 -0.60 -18.85 23.33
C GLU A 264 -0.07 -17.67 24.17
N ARG A 265 0.82 -16.85 23.59
CA ARG A 265 1.41 -15.69 24.26
C ARG A 265 0.66 -14.43 23.85
N PRO A 266 0.57 -13.42 24.75
CA PRO A 266 -0.02 -12.14 24.41
C PRO A 266 0.65 -11.52 23.16
N VAL A 267 -0.16 -11.20 22.17
CA VAL A 267 0.31 -10.53 20.92
C VAL A 267 0.57 -9.06 21.21
N VAL A 268 1.72 -8.57 20.73
CA VAL A 268 2.10 -7.16 20.87
C VAL A 268 1.26 -6.30 19.94
N ALA A 269 0.57 -5.31 20.49
CA ALA A 269 -0.30 -4.40 19.76
C ALA A 269 0.09 -2.94 19.99
N TYR A 270 0.08 -2.14 18.93
CA TYR A 270 0.35 -0.70 18.98
C TYR A 270 -0.85 0.11 18.51
N THR A 271 -1.17 1.17 19.25
CA THR A 271 -2.23 2.14 18.91
C THR A 271 -1.66 3.54 18.96
N CYS A 272 -1.94 4.37 17.95
CA CYS A 272 -1.60 5.79 17.95
C CYS A 272 -2.81 6.63 18.37
N GLY A 273 -2.59 7.58 19.28
CA GLY A 273 -3.56 8.59 19.68
C GLY A 273 -3.00 9.99 19.57
N PHE A 274 -3.88 10.99 19.51
CA PHE A 274 -3.51 12.39 19.32
C PHE A 274 -3.69 13.19 20.60
N ASP A 275 -2.65 13.94 20.96
CA ASP A 275 -2.69 14.83 22.10
C ASP A 275 -3.12 16.23 21.63
N ALA A 276 -4.40 16.38 21.23
CA ALA A 276 -5.00 17.65 20.82
C ALA A 276 -6.46 17.74 21.27
N GLU A 277 -6.90 18.93 21.69
CA GLU A 277 -8.29 19.17 22.11
C GLU A 277 -9.26 18.98 20.95
N GLY A 278 -10.42 18.37 21.24
CA GLY A 278 -11.49 18.16 20.25
C GLY A 278 -11.25 17.04 19.25
N VAL A 279 -10.13 16.35 19.31
CA VAL A 279 -9.84 15.20 18.47
C VAL A 279 -10.54 13.96 18.98
N ARG A 280 -11.14 13.19 18.07
CA ARG A 280 -11.74 11.90 18.42
C ARG A 280 -10.64 10.88 18.64
N ASP A 281 -10.55 10.38 19.85
CA ASP A 281 -9.54 9.43 20.28
C ASP A 281 -10.08 7.99 20.21
N GLU A 282 -9.40 7.14 19.46
CA GLU A 282 -9.72 5.71 19.34
C GLU A 282 -8.99 4.86 20.41
N ARG A 283 -8.06 5.45 21.20
CA ARG A 283 -7.29 4.73 22.23
C ARG A 283 -8.16 3.97 23.22
N ALA A 284 -9.20 4.61 23.72
CA ALA A 284 -10.10 3.97 24.69
C ALA A 284 -10.82 2.73 24.13
N GLN A 285 -11.15 2.74 22.83
CA GLN A 285 -11.73 1.58 22.15
C GLN A 285 -10.70 0.48 21.97
N ALA A 286 -9.50 0.84 21.47
CA ALA A 286 -8.39 -0.09 21.27
C ALA A 286 -7.97 -0.74 22.60
N GLU A 287 -7.90 0.03 23.69
CA GLU A 287 -7.58 -0.48 25.03
C GLU A 287 -8.61 -1.49 25.54
N ARG A 288 -9.92 -1.22 25.35
CA ARG A 288 -10.96 -2.19 25.73
C ARG A 288 -10.81 -3.51 24.97
N VAL A 289 -10.59 -3.43 23.66
CA VAL A 289 -10.34 -4.62 22.82
C VAL A 289 -9.08 -5.35 23.29
N ALA A 290 -8.00 -4.63 23.48
CA ALA A 290 -6.72 -5.20 23.91
C ALA A 290 -6.83 -5.93 25.26
N ARG A 291 -7.53 -5.36 26.23
CA ARG A 291 -7.81 -6.01 27.52
C ARG A 291 -8.66 -7.27 27.36
N ALA A 292 -9.72 -7.20 26.54
CA ALA A 292 -10.62 -8.34 26.32
C ALA A 292 -9.91 -9.52 25.64
N LEU A 293 -8.92 -9.23 24.78
CA LEU A 293 -8.13 -10.23 24.03
C LEU A 293 -6.80 -10.56 24.71
N ASN A 294 -6.51 -10.02 25.90
CA ASN A 294 -5.23 -10.20 26.62
C ASN A 294 -3.99 -9.86 25.75
N LEU A 295 -4.02 -8.74 25.03
CA LEU A 295 -2.90 -8.28 24.20
C LEU A 295 -1.86 -7.51 25.04
N ASP A 296 -0.59 -7.54 24.64
CA ASP A 296 0.46 -6.63 25.11
C ASP A 296 0.30 -5.28 24.40
N TRP A 297 -0.55 -4.42 24.96
CA TRP A 297 -0.96 -3.19 24.32
C TRP A 297 -0.05 -2.01 24.65
N ASN A 298 0.39 -1.31 23.61
CA ASN A 298 1.28 -0.17 23.68
C ASN A 298 0.61 1.07 23.05
N ASN A 299 0.44 2.11 23.85
CA ASN A 299 -0.11 3.39 23.41
C ASN A 299 1.03 4.33 22.95
N VAL A 300 0.88 4.87 21.76
CA VAL A 300 1.79 5.85 21.15
C VAL A 300 1.08 7.18 21.03
N SER A 301 1.61 8.21 21.68
CA SER A 301 1.12 9.59 21.56
C SER A 301 1.72 10.29 20.35
N PHE A 302 0.93 11.15 19.71
CA PHE A 302 1.31 11.97 18.58
C PHE A 302 0.84 13.41 18.79
N GLY A 303 1.78 14.36 18.88
CA GLY A 303 1.53 15.78 19.08
C GLY A 303 2.04 16.67 17.95
N GLU A 304 1.93 18.00 18.14
CA GLU A 304 2.39 18.99 17.15
C GLU A 304 3.91 18.91 16.90
N GLU A 305 4.71 18.63 17.94
CA GLU A 305 6.15 18.46 17.80
C GLU A 305 6.49 17.26 16.91
N ASP A 306 5.78 16.13 17.09
CA ASP A 306 5.89 14.96 16.23
C ASP A 306 5.51 15.30 14.79
N PHE A 307 4.43 16.07 14.58
CA PHE A 307 4.01 16.51 13.26
C PHE A 307 5.15 17.22 12.51
N TRP A 308 5.72 18.27 13.09
CA TRP A 308 6.77 19.05 12.42
C TRP A 308 8.07 18.26 12.23
N SER A 309 8.40 17.34 13.12
CA SER A 309 9.58 16.49 12.99
C SER A 309 9.40 15.35 11.98
N ILE A 310 8.17 14.84 11.79
CA ILE A 310 7.87 13.68 10.95
C ILE A 310 7.49 14.07 9.52
N VAL A 311 6.81 15.21 9.28
CA VAL A 311 6.43 15.67 7.93
C VAL A 311 7.58 15.58 6.91
N PRO A 312 8.79 16.10 7.18
CA PRO A 312 9.87 16.02 6.20
C PRO A 312 10.39 14.60 5.98
N ARG A 313 10.33 13.74 6.99
CA ARG A 313 10.74 12.33 6.90
C ARG A 313 9.74 11.50 6.13
N VAL A 314 8.44 11.76 6.32
CA VAL A 314 7.37 11.16 5.51
C VAL A 314 7.49 11.60 4.06
N ALA A 315 7.70 12.89 3.78
CA ALA A 315 7.90 13.38 2.43
C ALA A 315 9.14 12.76 1.76
N TRP A 316 10.20 12.48 2.55
CA TRP A 316 11.35 11.72 2.07
C TRP A 316 11.00 10.25 1.80
N ALA A 317 10.28 9.59 2.70
CA ALA A 317 9.91 8.19 2.53
C ALA A 317 8.97 7.97 1.35
N MET A 318 8.03 8.88 1.13
CA MET A 318 7.07 8.88 0.02
C MET A 318 7.71 9.43 -1.27
N ASP A 319 8.73 8.77 -1.79
CA ASP A 319 9.35 9.18 -3.04
C ASP A 319 8.32 9.16 -4.19
N ASP A 320 7.55 8.12 -4.38
CA ASP A 320 6.32 8.16 -5.18
C ASP A 320 5.24 8.86 -4.32
N PRO A 321 4.83 10.10 -4.65
CA PRO A 321 4.24 11.01 -3.67
C PRO A 321 2.82 10.64 -3.23
N VAL A 322 2.64 10.44 -1.93
CA VAL A 322 1.34 10.26 -1.26
C VAL A 322 1.19 11.29 -0.14
N ALA A 323 0.27 12.23 -0.31
CA ALA A 323 -0.03 13.30 0.64
C ALA A 323 -1.19 12.94 1.59
N ASP A 324 -1.40 11.65 1.89
CA ASP A 324 -2.34 11.22 2.92
C ASP A 324 -1.77 11.53 4.32
N TYR A 325 -2.49 12.33 5.10
CA TYR A 325 -2.07 12.66 6.47
C TYR A 325 -2.01 11.43 7.40
N ALA A 326 -2.63 10.30 7.04
CA ALA A 326 -2.51 9.05 7.78
C ALA A 326 -1.08 8.45 7.70
N CYS A 327 -0.24 8.91 6.75
CA CYS A 327 1.18 8.57 6.72
C CYS A 327 1.89 8.98 8.01
N LEU A 328 1.50 10.09 8.64
CA LEU A 328 2.17 10.63 9.81
C LEU A 328 2.08 9.70 11.03
N PRO A 329 0.89 9.32 11.52
CA PRO A 329 0.77 8.37 12.62
C PRO A 329 1.25 6.96 12.24
N THR A 330 1.12 6.53 10.97
CA THR A 330 1.65 5.25 10.52
C THR A 330 3.19 5.22 10.63
N TYR A 331 3.85 6.30 10.23
CA TYR A 331 5.30 6.44 10.37
C TYR A 331 5.75 6.41 11.86
N LYS A 332 5.02 7.13 12.74
CA LYS A 332 5.29 7.12 14.18
C LYS A 332 5.07 5.75 14.81
N LEU A 333 3.99 5.06 14.43
CA LEU A 333 3.73 3.69 14.87
C LEU A 333 4.85 2.74 14.45
N ALA A 334 5.32 2.85 13.20
CA ALA A 334 6.42 2.04 12.70
C ALA A 334 7.73 2.30 13.47
N GLN A 335 8.02 3.58 13.77
CA GLN A 335 9.18 3.98 14.59
C GLN A 335 9.17 3.34 15.98
N GLU A 336 8.01 3.31 16.63
CA GLU A 336 7.86 2.71 17.96
C GLU A 336 7.85 1.19 17.92
N ALA A 337 7.11 0.60 16.98
CA ALA A 337 6.98 -0.85 16.84
C ALA A 337 8.32 -1.52 16.50
N LYS A 338 9.17 -0.88 15.69
CA LYS A 338 10.51 -1.41 15.33
C LYS A 338 11.40 -1.69 16.52
N LYS A 339 11.17 -1.06 17.66
CA LYS A 339 11.95 -1.33 18.88
C LYS A 339 11.77 -2.78 19.40
N ARG A 340 10.67 -3.44 19.04
CA ARG A 340 10.31 -4.79 19.52
C ARG A 340 9.92 -5.76 18.41
N LEU A 341 9.53 -5.28 17.26
CA LEU A 341 8.95 -6.06 16.17
C LEU A 341 9.74 -5.89 14.87
N THR A 342 9.61 -6.87 13.99
CA THR A 342 10.10 -6.80 12.61
C THR A 342 8.96 -6.94 11.61
N VAL A 343 7.83 -7.53 12.03
CA VAL A 343 6.62 -7.72 11.24
C VAL A 343 5.41 -7.19 12.00
N VAL A 344 4.49 -6.50 11.30
CA VAL A 344 3.19 -6.10 11.86
C VAL A 344 2.06 -6.44 10.90
N LEU A 345 0.97 -7.00 11.44
CA LEU A 345 -0.26 -7.22 10.71
C LEU A 345 -1.15 -5.97 10.81
N THR A 346 -1.86 -5.66 9.73
CA THR A 346 -2.75 -4.50 9.63
C THR A 346 -4.10 -4.86 9.04
N GLY A 347 -5.09 -4.00 9.23
CA GLY A 347 -6.45 -4.18 8.72
C GLY A 347 -6.70 -3.62 7.31
N GLU A 348 -5.65 -3.26 6.56
CA GLU A 348 -5.79 -2.72 5.20
C GLU A 348 -6.50 -3.72 4.26
N GLY A 349 -7.32 -3.21 3.34
CA GLY A 349 -8.14 -4.03 2.44
C GLY A 349 -9.55 -4.38 2.99
N GLY A 350 -9.75 -4.29 4.30
CA GLY A 350 -11.04 -4.62 4.91
C GLY A 350 -12.19 -3.69 4.52
N ASP A 351 -11.93 -2.39 4.34
CA ASP A 351 -12.92 -1.42 3.85
C ASP A 351 -13.30 -1.69 2.39
N GLU A 352 -12.33 -1.99 1.53
CA GLU A 352 -12.49 -2.23 0.10
C GLU A 352 -13.26 -3.52 -0.16
N LEU A 353 -12.85 -4.62 0.45
CA LEU A 353 -13.44 -5.94 0.19
C LEU A 353 -14.80 -6.15 0.86
N PHE A 354 -15.00 -5.60 2.07
CA PHE A 354 -16.24 -5.82 2.85
C PHE A 354 -17.20 -4.61 2.87
N GLY A 355 -16.99 -3.62 2.00
CA GLY A 355 -17.91 -2.51 1.81
C GLY A 355 -17.97 -1.51 2.97
N GLY A 356 -16.82 -1.10 3.51
CA GLY A 356 -16.73 -0.25 4.69
C GLY A 356 -17.02 1.23 4.47
N TYR A 357 -16.76 1.76 3.28
CA TYR A 357 -16.90 3.19 2.99
C TYR A 357 -18.35 3.65 2.85
N SER A 358 -18.62 4.88 3.30
CA SER A 358 -19.96 5.46 3.19
C SER A 358 -20.41 5.68 1.74
N ARG A 359 -19.45 5.90 0.81
CA ARG A 359 -19.71 6.03 -0.62
C ARG A 359 -20.32 4.76 -1.23
N TYR A 360 -19.91 3.57 -0.79
CA TYR A 360 -20.49 2.31 -1.25
C TYR A 360 -21.98 2.18 -0.94
N ARG A 361 -22.40 2.60 0.27
CA ARG A 361 -23.83 2.61 0.63
C ARG A 361 -24.62 3.67 -0.14
N ARG A 362 -23.99 4.79 -0.51
CA ARG A 362 -24.63 5.81 -1.36
C ARG A 362 -24.82 5.31 -2.78
N ALA A 363 -23.82 4.61 -3.33
CA ALA A 363 -23.91 4.01 -4.68
C ALA A 363 -25.08 3.00 -4.81
N GLN A 364 -25.45 2.31 -3.73
CA GLN A 364 -26.55 1.33 -3.73
C GLN A 364 -27.95 1.94 -3.54
N ARG A 365 -28.07 3.26 -3.27
CA ARG A 365 -29.38 3.89 -3.07
C ARG A 365 -30.13 4.01 -4.39
N PRO A 366 -31.47 3.80 -4.40
CA PRO A 366 -32.29 4.15 -5.55
C PRO A 366 -32.14 5.63 -5.91
N THR A 367 -32.20 5.95 -7.20
CA THR A 367 -32.03 7.33 -7.70
C THR A 367 -33.00 8.34 -7.08
N TRP A 368 -34.26 7.95 -6.81
CA TRP A 368 -35.26 8.76 -6.14
C TRP A 368 -35.01 9.04 -4.65
N LEU A 369 -34.07 8.31 -4.02
CA LEU A 369 -33.57 8.55 -2.66
C LEU A 369 -32.19 9.21 -2.64
N GLY A 370 -31.79 9.87 -3.74
CA GLY A 370 -30.50 10.52 -3.86
C GLY A 370 -29.35 9.56 -4.16
N GLY A 371 -29.67 8.33 -4.60
CA GLY A 371 -28.74 7.46 -5.28
C GLY A 371 -28.47 8.02 -6.67
N ARG A 372 -27.23 7.94 -7.14
CA ARG A 372 -26.88 8.43 -8.47
C ARG A 372 -27.08 7.34 -9.52
N VAL A 373 -27.54 7.75 -10.72
CA VAL A 373 -27.59 6.89 -11.91
C VAL A 373 -26.17 6.44 -12.25
N ALA A 374 -26.08 5.26 -12.80
CA ALA A 374 -24.91 4.43 -13.07
C ALA A 374 -23.81 5.00 -13.99
N GLU A 375 -23.67 6.30 -14.11
CA GLU A 375 -22.41 6.92 -14.48
C GLU A 375 -21.77 7.45 -13.20
N PRO A 376 -20.86 6.68 -12.59
CA PRO A 376 -20.07 7.21 -11.49
C PRO A 376 -19.29 8.38 -12.07
N GLN A 377 -19.61 9.56 -11.64
CA GLN A 377 -18.70 10.67 -11.86
C GLN A 377 -17.41 10.31 -11.17
N THR A 378 -16.32 10.45 -11.87
CA THR A 378 -14.95 10.15 -11.43
C THR A 378 -14.68 10.61 -10.01
N ASP A 379 -15.20 11.76 -9.65
CA ASP A 379 -15.05 12.42 -8.35
C ASP A 379 -15.63 11.65 -7.16
N GLU A 380 -16.64 10.79 -7.38
CA GLU A 380 -17.25 10.00 -6.29
C GLU A 380 -16.58 8.66 -6.09
N ILE A 381 -16.06 8.07 -7.15
CA ILE A 381 -15.36 6.79 -7.09
C ILE A 381 -13.95 6.98 -6.53
N LEU A 382 -13.26 8.04 -6.95
CA LEU A 382 -11.95 8.40 -6.41
C LEU A 382 -12.02 8.95 -4.97
N GLY A 383 -13.22 9.04 -4.40
CA GLY A 383 -13.45 9.22 -2.96
C GLY A 383 -13.09 10.57 -2.38
N SER A 384 -12.66 11.49 -3.19
CA SER A 384 -12.04 12.70 -2.73
C SER A 384 -13.04 13.86 -2.65
N THR A 385 -13.50 14.16 -1.43
CA THR A 385 -14.03 15.50 -1.13
C THR A 385 -12.99 16.59 -1.41
N ALA A 386 -11.71 16.24 -1.54
CA ALA A 386 -10.62 17.12 -1.90
C ALA A 386 -10.71 17.57 -3.37
N ILE A 387 -11.08 16.71 -4.34
CA ILE A 387 -11.24 17.12 -5.75
C ILE A 387 -12.24 18.27 -5.89
N ASN A 388 -13.42 18.16 -5.30
CA ASN A 388 -14.42 19.23 -5.39
C ASN A 388 -13.92 20.51 -4.73
N LYS A 389 -13.27 20.41 -3.56
CA LYS A 389 -12.67 21.55 -2.87
C LYS A 389 -11.50 22.12 -3.65
N TRP A 390 -10.68 21.28 -4.27
CA TRP A 390 -9.61 21.71 -5.15
C TRP A 390 -10.15 22.48 -6.36
N ARG A 391 -11.17 21.96 -7.05
CA ARG A 391 -11.85 22.65 -8.16
C ARG A 391 -12.44 24.00 -7.74
N GLU A 392 -13.04 24.08 -6.55
CA GLU A 392 -13.54 25.33 -5.98
C GLU A 392 -12.39 26.30 -5.66
N ALA A 393 -11.31 25.81 -5.06
CA ALA A 393 -10.17 26.62 -4.67
C ALA A 393 -9.33 27.09 -5.85
N SER A 394 -9.14 26.25 -6.84
CA SER A 394 -8.21 26.54 -7.92
C SER A 394 -8.84 27.45 -8.98
N ARG A 395 -10.18 27.41 -9.19
CA ARG A 395 -10.84 28.03 -10.36
C ARG A 395 -9.91 27.99 -11.58
N LEU A 396 -9.23 26.84 -11.73
CA LEU A 396 -8.18 26.66 -12.70
C LEU A 396 -8.83 26.79 -14.09
N GLU A 397 -8.48 27.86 -14.78
CA GLU A 397 -8.79 28.03 -16.21
C GLU A 397 -8.05 27.00 -17.09
N ARG A 398 -7.15 26.22 -16.47
CA ARG A 398 -6.45 25.12 -17.13
C ARG A 398 -6.67 23.87 -16.31
N GLU A 399 -7.48 22.95 -16.83
CA GLU A 399 -7.49 21.58 -16.35
C GLU A 399 -6.08 20.99 -16.45
N PRO A 400 -5.61 20.29 -15.41
CA PRO A 400 -4.36 19.55 -15.50
C PRO A 400 -4.48 18.53 -16.63
N SER A 401 -3.52 18.53 -17.50
CA SER A 401 -3.41 17.70 -18.69
C SER A 401 -3.82 16.25 -18.46
N GLY A 402 -5.01 15.85 -18.96
CA GLY A 402 -5.35 14.45 -19.28
C GLY A 402 -5.54 13.44 -18.15
N TRP A 403 -5.11 13.71 -16.91
CA TRP A 403 -5.20 12.72 -15.82
C TRP A 403 -6.66 12.35 -15.47
N HIS A 404 -7.60 13.25 -15.69
CA HIS A 404 -9.03 12.95 -15.52
C HIS A 404 -9.50 11.88 -16.50
N ASP A 405 -9.05 11.94 -17.73
CA ASP A 405 -9.43 10.97 -18.78
C ASP A 405 -8.82 9.61 -18.47
N ALA A 406 -7.54 9.57 -18.05
CA ALA A 406 -6.87 8.35 -17.60
C ALA A 406 -7.57 7.72 -16.38
N ALA A 407 -8.01 8.51 -15.41
CA ALA A 407 -8.78 8.03 -14.26
C ALA A 407 -10.14 7.43 -14.70
N VAL A 408 -10.84 8.10 -15.61
CA VAL A 408 -12.11 7.62 -16.18
C VAL A 408 -11.89 6.30 -16.92
N GLU A 409 -10.86 6.21 -17.75
CA GLU A 409 -10.50 5.01 -18.51
C GLU A 409 -10.16 3.84 -17.59
N LYS A 410 -9.32 4.07 -16.57
CA LYS A 410 -8.95 3.05 -15.58
C LYS A 410 -10.18 2.52 -14.82
N ILE A 411 -11.12 3.38 -14.45
CA ILE A 411 -12.39 3.00 -13.82
C ILE A 411 -13.29 2.25 -14.81
N ALA A 412 -13.38 2.72 -16.05
CA ALA A 412 -14.19 2.07 -17.08
C ALA A 412 -13.69 0.68 -17.42
N SER A 413 -12.37 0.48 -17.48
CA SER A 413 -11.76 -0.84 -17.70
C SER A 413 -12.11 -1.84 -16.59
N GLN A 414 -12.19 -1.39 -15.33
CA GLN A 414 -12.61 -2.26 -14.22
C GLN A 414 -14.10 -2.64 -14.31
N LYS A 415 -14.96 -1.75 -14.81
CA LYS A 415 -16.38 -2.07 -15.06
C LYS A 415 -16.55 -3.06 -16.21
N ALA A 416 -15.69 -2.99 -17.22
CA ALA A 416 -15.73 -3.87 -18.37
C ALA A 416 -15.30 -5.32 -18.04
N ARG A 417 -14.66 -5.57 -16.89
CA ARG A 417 -14.25 -6.91 -16.44
C ARG A 417 -15.41 -7.89 -16.22
N GLY A 418 -16.63 -7.37 -15.97
CA GLY A 418 -17.78 -8.26 -15.85
C GLY A 418 -19.12 -7.54 -15.96
N PRO A 419 -19.92 -7.85 -16.99
CA PRO A 419 -21.25 -7.26 -17.16
C PRO A 419 -22.25 -7.63 -16.05
N THR A 420 -21.87 -8.49 -15.12
CA THR A 420 -22.69 -9.01 -14.02
C THR A 420 -22.34 -8.43 -12.65
N LEU A 421 -21.36 -7.53 -12.56
CA LEU A 421 -20.99 -6.90 -11.28
C LEU A 421 -22.11 -5.98 -10.76
N THR A 422 -22.42 -6.10 -9.47
CA THR A 422 -23.32 -5.17 -8.80
C THR A 422 -22.72 -3.76 -8.73
N THR A 423 -23.52 -2.73 -8.50
CA THR A 423 -23.02 -1.35 -8.32
C THR A 423 -22.01 -1.25 -7.18
N LEU A 424 -22.18 -2.03 -6.12
CA LEU A 424 -21.22 -2.12 -5.02
C LEU A 424 -19.90 -2.73 -5.49
N GLN A 425 -19.95 -3.87 -6.18
CA GLN A 425 -18.75 -4.53 -6.71
C GLN A 425 -17.98 -3.66 -7.70
N GLN A 426 -18.69 -2.91 -8.56
CA GLN A 426 -18.05 -1.94 -9.46
C GLN A 426 -17.28 -0.86 -8.71
N ALA A 427 -17.85 -0.32 -7.63
CA ALA A 427 -17.18 0.67 -6.80
C ALA A 427 -15.99 0.08 -6.03
N GLN A 428 -16.13 -1.17 -5.52
CA GLN A 428 -15.04 -1.89 -4.86
C GLN A 428 -13.87 -2.17 -5.84
N ALA A 429 -14.17 -2.66 -7.05
CA ALA A 429 -13.16 -2.94 -8.06
C ALA A 429 -12.38 -1.68 -8.47
N ALA A 430 -13.07 -0.54 -8.60
CA ALA A 430 -12.43 0.74 -8.88
C ALA A 430 -11.46 1.16 -7.76
N ASP A 431 -11.87 1.06 -6.49
CA ASP A 431 -11.01 1.40 -5.37
C ASP A 431 -9.81 0.44 -5.25
N ILE A 432 -10.02 -0.85 -5.47
CA ILE A 432 -8.95 -1.87 -5.46
C ILE A 432 -7.93 -1.63 -6.58
N ALA A 433 -8.37 -1.12 -7.73
CA ALA A 433 -7.47 -0.80 -8.84
C ALA A 433 -6.75 0.55 -8.73
N THR A 434 -7.25 1.48 -7.93
CA THR A 434 -6.76 2.87 -7.88
C THR A 434 -6.29 3.29 -6.48
N TRP A 435 -7.22 3.47 -5.56
CA TRP A 435 -6.98 3.96 -4.20
C TRP A 435 -6.08 3.01 -3.40
N LEU A 436 -6.43 1.73 -3.38
CA LEU A 436 -5.73 0.74 -2.58
C LEU A 436 -4.23 0.64 -2.89
N PRO A 437 -3.79 0.39 -4.13
CA PRO A 437 -2.37 0.26 -4.44
C PRO A 437 -1.60 1.58 -4.45
N SER A 438 -2.25 2.69 -4.80
CA SER A 438 -1.57 3.96 -5.04
C SER A 438 -1.53 4.89 -3.81
N ASP A 439 -2.39 4.65 -2.82
CA ASP A 439 -2.41 5.37 -1.54
C ASP A 439 -2.13 4.41 -0.37
N LEU A 440 -3.07 3.51 -0.07
CA LEU A 440 -3.06 2.77 1.20
C LEU A 440 -1.87 1.81 1.32
N LEU A 441 -1.61 1.01 0.29
CA LEU A 441 -0.53 0.03 0.30
C LEU A 441 0.84 0.69 0.13
N LEU A 442 0.92 1.73 -0.69
CA LEU A 442 2.16 2.48 -0.85
C LEU A 442 2.53 3.21 0.45
N LYS A 443 1.55 3.85 1.13
CA LYS A 443 1.70 4.41 2.46
C LYS A 443 2.21 3.38 3.46
N LEU A 444 1.56 2.21 3.52
CA LEU A 444 1.96 1.14 4.44
C LEU A 444 3.41 0.71 4.18
N ASP A 445 3.75 0.36 2.95
CA ASP A 445 5.10 -0.06 2.58
C ASP A 445 6.15 1.00 2.94
N ARG A 446 5.96 2.25 2.48
CA ARG A 446 6.95 3.31 2.64
C ARG A 446 7.15 3.74 4.10
N CYS A 447 6.06 3.93 4.87
CA CYS A 447 6.16 4.33 6.26
C CYS A 447 6.84 3.26 7.12
N LEU A 448 6.55 1.99 6.86
CA LEU A 448 7.13 0.90 7.64
C LEU A 448 8.57 0.61 7.22
N MET A 449 8.84 0.58 5.92
CA MET A 449 10.17 0.30 5.40
C MET A 449 11.19 1.40 5.73
N ALA A 450 10.77 2.64 5.93
CA ALA A 450 11.63 3.71 6.45
C ALA A 450 12.25 3.34 7.81
N HIS A 451 11.68 2.36 8.51
CA HIS A 451 12.18 1.83 9.79
C HIS A 451 12.64 0.37 9.71
N GLY A 452 12.66 -0.26 8.53
CA GLY A 452 12.95 -1.68 8.38
C GLY A 452 11.93 -2.57 9.12
N LEU A 453 10.65 -2.25 9.00
CA LEU A 453 9.51 -2.99 9.54
C LEU A 453 8.65 -3.49 8.38
N GLU A 454 8.17 -4.74 8.44
CA GLU A 454 7.30 -5.31 7.42
C GLU A 454 5.82 -5.19 7.78
N GLY A 455 5.01 -4.63 6.88
CA GLY A 455 3.54 -4.65 6.97
C GLY A 455 2.94 -5.82 6.20
N ARG A 456 2.01 -6.53 6.83
CA ARG A 456 1.22 -7.63 6.26
C ARG A 456 -0.27 -7.34 6.34
N THR A 457 -1.02 -7.77 5.33
CA THR A 457 -2.43 -7.37 5.12
C THR A 457 -3.32 -8.60 4.92
N PRO A 458 -3.72 -9.30 6.01
CA PRO A 458 -4.46 -10.56 5.89
C PRO A 458 -5.78 -10.46 5.12
N PHE A 459 -6.43 -9.30 5.06
CA PHE A 459 -7.62 -9.12 4.22
C PHE A 459 -7.32 -9.18 2.72
N LEU A 460 -6.11 -8.82 2.30
CA LEU A 460 -5.67 -8.89 0.91
C LEU A 460 -5.05 -10.24 0.55
N ASP A 461 -5.38 -11.26 1.28
CA ASP A 461 -5.15 -12.64 0.90
C ASP A 461 -6.06 -13.03 -0.26
N SER A 462 -5.57 -13.81 -1.23
CA SER A 462 -6.36 -14.21 -2.41
C SER A 462 -7.64 -14.97 -2.05
N GLU A 463 -7.61 -15.81 -1.00
CA GLU A 463 -8.79 -16.56 -0.57
C GLU A 463 -9.81 -15.68 0.16
N VAL A 464 -9.33 -14.73 0.98
CA VAL A 464 -10.22 -13.73 1.62
C VAL A 464 -10.87 -12.87 0.55
N ALA A 465 -10.13 -12.42 -0.44
CA ALA A 465 -10.64 -11.60 -1.54
C ALA A 465 -11.65 -12.36 -2.40
N ALA A 466 -11.33 -13.60 -2.78
CA ALA A 466 -12.20 -14.48 -3.55
C ALA A 466 -13.55 -14.72 -2.84
N PHE A 467 -13.54 -14.87 -1.52
CA PHE A 467 -14.76 -14.95 -0.71
C PHE A 467 -15.48 -13.60 -0.61
N ALA A 468 -14.77 -12.57 -0.14
CA ALA A 468 -15.38 -11.29 0.23
C ALA A 468 -15.98 -10.54 -0.96
N PHE A 469 -15.30 -10.53 -2.12
CA PHE A 469 -15.78 -9.82 -3.31
C PHE A 469 -17.06 -10.44 -3.87
N HIS A 470 -17.20 -11.76 -3.78
CA HIS A 470 -18.38 -12.49 -4.30
C HIS A 470 -19.52 -12.67 -3.28
N LEU A 471 -19.36 -12.16 -2.04
CA LEU A 471 -20.47 -12.11 -1.08
C LEU A 471 -21.65 -11.30 -1.62
N PRO A 472 -22.89 -11.72 -1.35
CA PRO A 472 -24.07 -10.90 -1.58
C PRO A 472 -23.94 -9.51 -0.92
N ASP A 473 -24.36 -8.46 -1.62
CA ASP A 473 -24.24 -7.07 -1.16
C ASP A 473 -24.81 -6.83 0.25
N ASN A 474 -25.90 -7.52 0.61
CA ASN A 474 -26.54 -7.40 1.94
C ASN A 474 -25.73 -7.99 3.09
N LEU A 475 -24.70 -8.81 2.80
CA LEU A 475 -23.73 -9.29 3.80
C LEU A 475 -22.54 -8.33 3.92
N LYS A 476 -22.30 -7.48 2.93
CA LYS A 476 -21.29 -6.41 2.97
C LYS A 476 -21.87 -5.14 3.59
N THR A 477 -23.04 -4.70 3.11
CA THR A 477 -23.68 -3.45 3.53
C THR A 477 -25.15 -3.70 3.86
N ARG A 478 -25.59 -3.30 5.08
CA ARG A 478 -26.98 -3.44 5.52
C ARG A 478 -27.43 -2.24 6.34
N GLY A 479 -28.43 -1.52 5.84
CA GLY A 479 -28.92 -0.30 6.47
C GLY A 479 -27.83 0.77 6.61
N LYS A 480 -27.51 1.17 7.83
CA LYS A 480 -26.46 2.16 8.13
C LYS A 480 -25.05 1.55 8.28
N PHE A 481 -24.91 0.24 8.21
CA PHE A 481 -23.67 -0.47 8.49
C PHE A 481 -23.02 -0.98 7.21
N GLY A 482 -21.73 -0.68 7.04
CA GLY A 482 -20.83 -1.41 6.16
C GLY A 482 -20.11 -2.51 6.93
N LYS A 483 -19.41 -3.42 6.24
CA LYS A 483 -18.71 -4.57 6.85
C LYS A 483 -19.66 -5.44 7.67
N TYR A 484 -20.88 -5.63 7.20
CA TYR A 484 -21.94 -6.25 8.00
C TYR A 484 -21.54 -7.64 8.52
N ILE A 485 -20.97 -8.48 7.67
CA ILE A 485 -20.56 -9.84 8.06
C ILE A 485 -19.39 -9.83 9.07
N LEU A 486 -18.42 -8.90 8.94
CA LEU A 486 -17.33 -8.75 9.92
C LEU A 486 -17.86 -8.30 11.28
N ARG A 487 -18.88 -7.42 11.29
CA ARG A 487 -19.54 -7.00 12.55
C ARG A 487 -20.28 -8.15 13.20
N ALA A 488 -21.02 -8.94 12.42
CA ALA A 488 -21.72 -10.11 12.93
C ALA A 488 -20.74 -11.16 13.48
N TRP A 489 -19.60 -11.34 12.82
CA TRP A 489 -18.52 -12.20 13.30
C TRP A 489 -17.91 -11.70 14.63
N LEU A 490 -17.63 -10.39 14.73
CA LEU A 490 -17.10 -9.78 15.96
C LEU A 490 -18.08 -9.82 17.12
N GLU A 491 -19.39 -9.73 16.87
CA GLU A 491 -20.42 -9.87 17.90
C GLU A 491 -20.32 -11.21 18.64
N GLN A 492 -19.94 -12.26 17.90
CA GLN A 492 -19.75 -13.60 18.46
C GLN A 492 -18.36 -13.80 19.08
N ASN A 493 -17.30 -13.24 18.47
CA ASN A 493 -15.91 -13.56 18.81
C ASN A 493 -15.21 -12.50 19.68
N CYS A 494 -15.64 -11.24 19.64
CA CYS A 494 -15.11 -10.15 20.46
C CYS A 494 -16.20 -9.09 20.73
N PRO A 495 -17.20 -9.36 21.57
CA PRO A 495 -18.28 -8.40 21.87
C PRO A 495 -17.78 -7.07 22.45
N ALA A 496 -16.61 -7.07 23.10
CA ALA A 496 -15.96 -5.87 23.64
C ALA A 496 -15.59 -4.82 22.56
N ALA A 497 -15.54 -5.23 21.30
CA ALA A 497 -15.38 -4.34 20.15
C ALA A 497 -16.59 -3.42 19.92
N GLU A 498 -17.74 -3.70 20.53
CA GLU A 498 -18.99 -2.97 20.29
C GLU A 498 -19.28 -2.83 18.78
N PRO A 499 -19.33 -3.95 18.01
CA PRO A 499 -19.27 -3.90 16.54
C PRO A 499 -20.40 -3.11 15.89
N TRP A 500 -21.53 -2.90 16.56
CA TRP A 500 -22.68 -2.13 16.08
C TRP A 500 -22.66 -0.66 16.52
N ALA A 501 -21.65 -0.22 17.27
CA ALA A 501 -21.49 1.18 17.64
C ALA A 501 -21.19 2.05 16.39
N LYS A 502 -21.52 3.35 16.49
CA LYS A 502 -21.20 4.31 15.43
C LYS A 502 -19.68 4.46 15.30
N LYS A 503 -19.17 4.28 14.07
CA LYS A 503 -17.72 4.50 13.76
C LYS A 503 -17.32 5.90 14.25
N LYS A 504 -16.32 5.97 15.13
CA LYS A 504 -15.64 7.21 15.50
C LYS A 504 -14.53 7.36 14.46
N GLY A 505 -14.68 8.26 13.51
CA GLY A 505 -13.66 8.42 12.46
C GLY A 505 -12.33 8.89 13.04
N PHE A 506 -11.24 8.39 12.50
CA PHE A 506 -9.88 8.85 12.73
C PHE A 506 -9.68 10.23 12.07
N THR A 507 -9.18 11.20 12.81
CA THR A 507 -8.90 12.54 12.28
C THR A 507 -7.60 13.05 12.88
N VAL A 508 -6.60 13.28 12.03
CA VAL A 508 -5.34 13.92 12.44
C VAL A 508 -5.56 15.44 12.42
N PRO A 509 -5.23 16.19 13.47
CA PRO A 509 -5.50 17.63 13.54
C PRO A 509 -4.44 18.46 12.80
N VAL A 510 -4.05 18.04 11.59
CA VAL A 510 -3.02 18.70 10.78
C VAL A 510 -3.32 20.18 10.51
N ALA A 511 -4.60 20.53 10.38
CA ALA A 511 -5.02 21.90 10.10
C ALA A 511 -4.65 22.86 11.24
N SER A 512 -4.88 22.44 12.49
CA SER A 512 -4.55 23.26 13.66
C SER A 512 -3.04 23.43 13.84
N TRP A 513 -2.25 22.42 13.53
CA TRP A 513 -0.80 22.49 13.62
C TRP A 513 -0.15 23.32 12.49
N ILE A 514 -0.77 23.35 11.30
CA ILE A 514 -0.31 24.18 10.17
C ILE A 514 -0.69 25.66 10.35
N ALA A 515 -1.82 25.96 10.99
CA ALA A 515 -2.36 27.31 11.10
C ALA A 515 -1.34 28.37 11.62
N PRO A 516 -0.52 28.12 12.67
CA PRO A 516 0.47 29.08 13.15
C PRO A 516 1.55 29.44 12.13
N ARG A 517 1.80 28.58 11.14
CA ARG A 517 2.80 28.76 10.07
C ARG A 517 2.20 29.15 8.73
N ALA A 518 0.88 29.37 8.66
CA ALA A 518 0.17 29.64 7.41
C ALA A 518 0.73 30.85 6.64
N ALA A 519 1.13 31.93 7.33
CA ALA A 519 1.70 33.12 6.73
C ALA A 519 3.07 32.85 6.06
N ASP A 520 3.95 32.09 6.71
CA ASP A 520 5.24 31.70 6.13
C ASP A 520 5.04 30.81 4.91
N LEU A 521 4.15 29.81 5.02
CA LEU A 521 3.83 28.89 3.93
C LEU A 521 3.19 29.61 2.73
N ALA A 522 2.30 30.58 2.95
CA ALA A 522 1.73 31.42 1.90
C ALA A 522 2.79 32.21 1.12
N ARG A 523 3.90 32.58 1.78
CA ARG A 523 5.02 33.32 1.18
C ARG A 523 5.99 32.39 0.44
N THR A 524 6.31 31.23 1.00
CA THR A 524 7.42 30.35 0.54
C THR A 524 6.97 29.28 -0.46
N LEU A 525 5.81 28.65 -0.27
CA LEU A 525 5.33 27.58 -1.17
C LEU A 525 5.16 28.02 -2.62
N PRO A 526 4.71 29.26 -2.95
CA PRO A 526 4.68 29.73 -4.33
C PRO A 526 6.04 29.80 -5.03
N GLN A 527 7.14 29.64 -4.30
CA GLN A 527 8.49 29.62 -4.85
C GLN A 527 8.98 28.21 -5.18
N VAL A 528 8.26 27.17 -4.74
CA VAL A 528 8.59 25.76 -5.02
C VAL A 528 8.00 25.36 -6.36
N GLU A 529 8.85 24.86 -7.26
CA GLU A 529 8.42 24.53 -8.63
C GLU A 529 7.34 23.43 -8.65
N ALA A 530 7.49 22.38 -7.84
CA ALA A 530 6.49 21.30 -7.73
C ALA A 530 5.12 21.80 -7.28
N VAL A 531 5.06 22.79 -6.37
CA VAL A 531 3.81 23.39 -5.91
C VAL A 531 3.21 24.31 -6.97
N ARG A 532 4.05 25.08 -7.67
CA ARG A 532 3.58 25.93 -8.80
C ARG A 532 3.06 25.13 -9.98
N ALA A 533 3.57 23.93 -10.17
CA ALA A 533 3.08 23.01 -11.19
C ALA A 533 1.65 22.52 -10.89
N ALA A 534 1.26 22.49 -9.61
CA ALA A 534 -0.09 22.10 -9.19
C ALA A 534 -1.08 23.28 -9.25
N ALA A 535 -0.65 24.53 -8.94
CA ALA A 535 -1.54 25.69 -8.89
C ALA A 535 -0.82 27.03 -9.11
N PRO A 536 -1.51 28.07 -9.58
CA PRO A 536 -0.99 29.43 -9.65
C PRO A 536 -0.59 29.97 -8.27
N ALA A 537 0.42 30.82 -8.22
CA ALA A 537 0.94 31.41 -6.97
C ALA A 537 -0.12 32.17 -6.15
N ALA A 538 -1.08 32.83 -6.81
CA ALA A 538 -2.19 33.50 -6.14
C ALA A 538 -3.11 32.49 -5.42
N THR A 539 -3.48 31.39 -6.08
CA THR A 539 -4.30 30.32 -5.51
C THR A 539 -3.60 29.68 -4.29
N ILE A 540 -2.28 29.41 -4.40
CA ILE A 540 -1.50 28.85 -3.28
C ILE A 540 -1.56 29.77 -2.07
N ARG A 541 -1.40 31.08 -2.24
CA ARG A 541 -1.54 32.04 -1.14
C ARG A 541 -2.94 32.00 -0.52
N THR A 542 -4.00 31.98 -1.35
CA THR A 542 -5.39 31.92 -0.88
C THR A 542 -5.64 30.67 -0.04
N ILE A 543 -5.08 29.49 -0.38
CA ILE A 543 -5.21 28.26 0.40
C ILE A 543 -4.72 28.45 1.87
N PHE A 544 -3.69 29.25 2.08
CA PHE A 544 -3.13 29.46 3.42
C PHE A 544 -3.71 30.67 4.15
N THR A 545 -4.41 31.57 3.46
CA THR A 545 -5.02 32.79 4.05
C THR A 545 -6.53 32.68 4.25
N ASP A 546 -7.21 31.75 3.58
CA ASP A 546 -8.67 31.54 3.65
C ASP A 546 -8.97 30.19 4.32
N GLU A 547 -9.78 30.22 5.39
CA GLU A 547 -10.20 29.02 6.13
C GLU A 547 -11.13 28.09 5.30
N ALA A 548 -11.74 28.58 4.24
CA ALA A 548 -12.53 27.75 3.33
C ALA A 548 -11.67 26.64 2.67
N HIS A 549 -10.36 26.86 2.57
CA HIS A 549 -9.42 25.96 1.88
C HIS A 549 -8.50 25.16 2.82
N VAL A 550 -8.82 25.10 4.10
CA VAL A 550 -8.00 24.45 5.13
C VAL A 550 -7.62 23.00 4.80
N ALA A 551 -8.48 22.25 4.12
CA ALA A 551 -8.26 20.86 3.74
C ALA A 551 -7.11 20.68 2.71
N LEU A 552 -6.75 21.75 1.98
CA LEU A 552 -5.70 21.72 0.97
C LEU A 552 -4.32 22.09 1.53
N ARG A 553 -4.25 22.62 2.76
CA ARG A 553 -3.00 23.09 3.36
C ARG A 553 -1.97 21.98 3.52
N TYR A 554 -2.41 20.79 3.97
CA TYR A 554 -1.49 19.66 4.16
C TYR A 554 -0.94 19.12 2.84
N PRO A 555 -1.74 18.79 1.81
CA PRO A 555 -1.20 18.37 0.52
C PRO A 555 -0.23 19.38 -0.10
N MET A 556 -0.48 20.67 0.02
CA MET A 556 0.42 21.71 -0.47
C MET A 556 1.74 21.77 0.32
N LEU A 557 1.69 21.66 1.65
CA LEU A 557 2.88 21.56 2.49
C LEU A 557 3.70 20.33 2.13
N PHE A 558 3.03 19.16 2.04
CA PHE A 558 3.67 17.91 1.67
C PHE A 558 4.38 18.02 0.31
N LEU A 559 3.67 18.51 -0.73
CA LEU A 559 4.23 18.68 -2.07
C LEU A 559 5.41 19.68 -2.08
N GLY A 560 5.34 20.70 -1.25
CA GLY A 560 6.44 21.66 -1.07
C GLY A 560 7.70 21.02 -0.48
N VAL A 561 7.55 20.25 0.59
CA VAL A 561 8.66 19.53 1.23
C VAL A 561 9.20 18.44 0.30
N TRP A 562 8.31 17.68 -0.34
CA TRP A 562 8.66 16.65 -1.30
C TRP A 562 9.47 17.21 -2.49
N GLY A 563 9.03 18.31 -3.08
CA GLY A 563 9.75 18.98 -4.17
C GLY A 563 11.14 19.43 -3.77
N ARG A 564 11.28 20.03 -2.56
CA ARG A 564 12.60 20.42 -2.03
C ARG A 564 13.54 19.23 -1.83
N ILE A 565 13.01 18.06 -1.42
CA ILE A 565 13.82 16.85 -1.21
C ILE A 565 14.17 16.18 -2.53
N HIS A 566 13.18 15.80 -3.32
CA HIS A 566 13.37 14.88 -4.45
C HIS A 566 13.75 15.57 -5.76
N VAL A 567 13.36 16.85 -5.93
CA VAL A 567 13.71 17.66 -7.11
C VAL A 567 14.96 18.51 -6.82
N ASP A 568 14.92 19.30 -5.71
CA ASP A 568 16.02 20.23 -5.40
C ASP A 568 17.21 19.51 -4.72
N GLY A 569 16.99 18.33 -4.11
CA GLY A 569 18.03 17.51 -3.47
C GLY A 569 18.42 17.97 -2.07
N LEU A 570 17.52 18.67 -1.37
CA LEU A 570 17.76 19.08 0.04
C LEU A 570 17.56 17.89 1.00
N THR A 571 18.22 17.95 2.15
CA THR A 571 17.89 17.04 3.26
C THR A 571 16.49 17.32 3.80
N PRO A 572 15.81 16.33 4.40
CA PRO A 572 14.46 16.51 4.95
C PRO A 572 14.32 17.73 5.86
N GLU A 573 15.27 17.92 6.78
CA GLU A 573 15.26 19.01 7.74
C GLU A 573 15.50 20.38 7.06
N ALA A 574 16.41 20.45 6.08
CA ALA A 574 16.68 21.66 5.30
C ALA A 574 15.49 22.03 4.42
N ALA A 575 14.81 21.04 3.84
CA ALA A 575 13.61 21.21 3.02
C ALA A 575 12.49 21.87 3.83
N LEU A 576 12.13 21.34 5.00
CA LEU A 576 11.12 21.93 5.86
C LEU A 576 11.53 23.34 6.33
N LYS A 577 12.76 23.50 6.82
CA LYS A 577 13.27 24.79 7.30
C LYS A 577 13.15 25.88 6.23
N SER A 578 13.41 25.55 4.96
CA SER A 578 13.29 26.52 3.84
C SER A 578 11.87 27.02 3.60
N LEU A 579 10.85 26.36 4.13
CA LEU A 579 9.44 26.71 3.96
C LEU A 579 8.84 27.47 5.14
N ILE A 580 9.37 27.27 6.35
CA ILE A 580 8.81 27.82 7.60
C ILE A 580 9.72 28.84 8.29
N SER A 581 10.80 29.28 7.62
CA SER A 581 11.74 30.31 8.11
C SER A 581 11.39 31.72 7.62
#